data_9d2178f916069af00ad8d18bbcde7bfb
#
_entry.id   9d2178f916069af00ad8d18bbcde7bfb
#
_cell.length_a   1.000
_cell.length_b   1.000
_cell.length_c   1.000
_cell.angle_alpha   90.00
_cell.angle_beta   90.00
_cell.angle_gamma   90.00
#
_symmetry.space_group_name_H-M   'P 1'
#
loop_
_entity.id
_entity.type
_entity.pdbx_description
1 polymer ?
#
loop_
_entity_poly.entity_id
_entity_poly.type
_entity_poly.pdbx_seq_one_letter_code
_entity_poly.pdbx_strand_id
1 'polypeptide(L)'
;MENHTIVTLKKGEGRTIKAGGAWIFDNEIDTITGTFTNGDIVVVHDFDGYPMGRGFINQNSKIRIRMMTRKADQLIDDNFLRMRVQNAWDYRKQVMAGGNDNVSAAGETDTAGEACVAGIGTTGRPDLNCCRVIFGEADFLPGITVDKYADVLVVECLALGMEQFKVKIVELLKEVLAADGINIRGVYERSDANERKKEGLPKVKGFIGAEFDTNVEIVENAVHYMVDVENGQKTGFFLDQKYNRLAMQRICKGKRVLDCFTHMGTFALNAGIAGGK
;
A
#
# COMPACT_ATOMS: atom_id res chain seq x y z
N MET A 1 -33.71 -10.37 8.47
CA MET A 1 -32.40 -11.06 8.40
C MET A 1 -31.91 -10.89 6.97
N GLU A 2 -30.84 -10.14 6.77
CA GLU A 2 -30.22 -10.09 5.45
C GLU A 2 -29.75 -11.50 5.07
N ASN A 3 -30.22 -11.97 3.93
CA ASN A 3 -29.93 -13.32 3.43
C ASN A 3 -28.52 -13.30 2.84
N HIS A 4 -27.49 -13.38 3.69
CA HIS A 4 -26.11 -13.38 3.22
C HIS A 4 -25.77 -14.70 2.55
N THR A 5 -25.11 -14.65 1.41
CA THR A 5 -24.54 -15.83 0.78
C THR A 5 -23.44 -16.42 1.68
N ILE A 6 -23.55 -17.71 1.95
CA ILE A 6 -22.61 -18.46 2.79
C ILE A 6 -21.75 -19.34 1.88
N VAL A 7 -20.44 -19.26 2.05
CA VAL A 7 -19.45 -20.11 1.39
C VAL A 7 -18.85 -21.04 2.44
N THR A 8 -19.02 -22.35 2.26
CA THR A 8 -18.46 -23.36 3.15
C THR A 8 -17.21 -23.98 2.53
N LEU A 9 -16.15 -24.07 3.32
CA LEU A 9 -14.87 -24.65 2.86
C LEU A 9 -14.88 -26.18 3.01
N LYS A 10 -14.05 -26.85 2.21
CA LYS A 10 -13.83 -28.30 2.32
C LYS A 10 -13.17 -28.69 3.63
N LYS A 11 -13.38 -29.91 4.03
CA LYS A 11 -12.74 -30.47 5.23
C LYS A 11 -11.21 -30.39 5.13
N GLY A 12 -10.61 -29.77 6.14
CA GLY A 12 -9.16 -29.59 6.21
C GLY A 12 -8.64 -28.30 5.57
N GLU A 13 -9.51 -27.56 4.85
CA GLU A 13 -9.18 -26.25 4.26
C GLU A 13 -9.42 -25.10 5.26
N GLY A 14 -9.01 -23.89 4.87
CA GLY A 14 -9.12 -22.68 5.71
C GLY A 14 -8.02 -22.53 6.76
N ARG A 15 -6.99 -23.39 6.76
CA ARG A 15 -5.83 -23.26 7.67
C ARG A 15 -5.07 -21.97 7.46
N THR A 16 -4.90 -21.57 6.21
CA THR A 16 -4.25 -20.31 5.82
C THR A 16 -5.01 -19.11 6.38
N ILE A 17 -6.35 -19.13 6.32
CA ILE A 17 -7.20 -18.09 6.89
C ILE A 17 -7.05 -18.03 8.42
N LYS A 18 -7.07 -19.17 9.10
CA LYS A 18 -6.85 -19.25 10.56
C LYS A 18 -5.45 -18.74 10.95
N ALA A 19 -4.45 -18.96 10.11
CA ALA A 19 -3.06 -18.52 10.31
C ALA A 19 -2.80 -17.05 9.92
N GLY A 20 -3.79 -16.33 9.40
CA GLY A 20 -3.61 -14.93 9.02
C GLY A 20 -3.75 -14.61 7.55
N GLY A 21 -3.86 -15.60 6.69
CA GLY A 21 -4.06 -15.40 5.26
C GLY A 21 -5.38 -14.69 4.94
N ALA A 22 -5.43 -14.12 3.73
CA ALA A 22 -6.58 -13.35 3.28
C ALA A 22 -7.24 -13.96 2.02
N TRP A 23 -6.71 -15.04 1.46
CA TRP A 23 -7.15 -15.60 0.19
C TRP A 23 -7.72 -17.00 0.36
N ILE A 24 -8.86 -17.24 -0.30
CA ILE A 24 -9.47 -18.55 -0.45
C ILE A 24 -9.52 -18.84 -1.94
N PHE A 25 -8.94 -19.96 -2.33
CA PHE A 25 -8.91 -20.39 -3.71
C PHE A 25 -10.16 -21.20 -4.07
N ASP A 26 -10.45 -21.30 -5.36
CA ASP A 26 -11.62 -22.00 -5.91
C ASP A 26 -11.68 -23.49 -5.49
N ASN A 27 -10.52 -24.13 -5.41
CA ASN A 27 -10.42 -25.54 -5.02
C ASN A 27 -10.65 -25.82 -3.53
N GLU A 28 -10.62 -24.78 -2.67
CA GLU A 28 -10.86 -24.88 -1.22
C GLU A 28 -12.35 -24.87 -0.85
N ILE A 29 -13.23 -24.45 -1.79
CA ILE A 29 -14.66 -24.30 -1.57
C ILE A 29 -15.39 -25.63 -1.78
N ASP A 30 -16.26 -25.98 -0.84
CA ASP A 30 -17.17 -27.14 -0.91
C ASP A 30 -18.53 -26.72 -1.48
N THR A 31 -19.24 -25.81 -0.81
CA THR A 31 -20.58 -25.37 -1.20
C THR A 31 -20.74 -23.84 -1.09
N ILE A 32 -21.67 -23.32 -1.91
CA ILE A 32 -22.11 -21.93 -1.83
C ILE A 32 -23.64 -21.95 -1.70
N THR A 33 -24.17 -21.39 -0.60
CA THR A 33 -25.60 -21.31 -0.32
C THR A 33 -26.06 -19.87 -0.39
N GLY A 34 -27.08 -19.61 -1.21
CA GLY A 34 -27.57 -18.25 -1.51
C GLY A 34 -27.27 -17.84 -2.95
N THR A 35 -27.62 -16.59 -3.27
CA THR A 35 -27.37 -15.98 -4.59
C THR A 35 -26.38 -14.83 -4.43
N PHE A 36 -25.51 -14.65 -5.41
CA PHE A 36 -24.53 -13.56 -5.40
C PHE A 36 -24.17 -13.15 -6.82
N THR A 37 -23.62 -11.95 -6.92
CA THR A 37 -22.88 -11.45 -8.08
C THR A 37 -21.41 -11.30 -7.74
N ASN A 38 -20.55 -11.28 -8.77
CA ASN A 38 -19.13 -11.05 -8.54
C ASN A 38 -18.89 -9.68 -7.87
N GLY A 39 -18.14 -9.67 -6.78
CA GLY A 39 -17.91 -8.49 -5.95
C GLY A 39 -18.74 -8.42 -4.68
N ASP A 40 -19.80 -9.21 -4.56
CA ASP A 40 -20.63 -9.23 -3.35
C ASP A 40 -19.86 -9.72 -2.14
N ILE A 41 -20.24 -9.19 -0.97
CA ILE A 41 -19.72 -9.63 0.32
C ILE A 41 -20.43 -10.93 0.74
N VAL A 42 -19.63 -11.96 1.00
CA VAL A 42 -20.09 -13.27 1.45
C VAL A 42 -19.56 -13.59 2.84
N VAL A 43 -20.28 -14.45 3.57
CA VAL A 43 -19.82 -15.03 4.85
C VAL A 43 -19.10 -16.35 4.55
N VAL A 44 -17.94 -16.54 5.13
CA VAL A 44 -17.16 -17.78 4.96
C VAL A 44 -17.29 -18.61 6.24
N HIS A 45 -17.63 -19.89 6.03
CA HIS A 45 -17.66 -20.90 7.08
C HIS A 45 -16.60 -21.98 6.82
N ASP A 46 -16.04 -22.57 7.87
CA ASP A 46 -15.29 -23.80 7.73
C ASP A 46 -16.21 -25.01 7.51
N PHE A 47 -15.63 -26.19 7.35
CA PHE A 47 -16.36 -27.43 7.07
C PHE A 47 -17.43 -27.77 8.15
N ASP A 48 -17.15 -27.43 9.40
CA ASP A 48 -18.03 -27.71 10.54
C ASP A 48 -19.09 -26.61 10.73
N GLY A 49 -19.15 -25.61 9.84
CA GLY A 49 -20.09 -24.48 9.89
C GLY A 49 -19.64 -23.34 10.79
N TYR A 50 -18.40 -23.34 11.29
CA TYR A 50 -17.88 -22.24 12.10
C TYR A 50 -17.61 -21.00 11.22
N PRO A 51 -18.16 -19.82 11.57
CA PRO A 51 -17.99 -18.61 10.80
C PRO A 51 -16.55 -18.06 10.92
N MET A 52 -15.87 -17.95 9.79
CA MET A 52 -14.47 -17.54 9.70
C MET A 52 -14.29 -16.04 9.39
N GLY A 53 -15.35 -15.37 8.91
CA GLY A 53 -15.32 -13.96 8.56
C GLY A 53 -16.09 -13.62 7.31
N ARG A 54 -15.80 -12.44 6.73
CA ARG A 54 -16.42 -11.92 5.50
C ARG A 54 -15.37 -11.45 4.51
N GLY A 55 -15.69 -11.58 3.24
CA GLY A 55 -14.88 -11.09 2.13
C GLY A 55 -15.72 -10.98 0.87
N PHE A 56 -15.14 -10.45 -0.19
CA PHE A 56 -15.83 -10.40 -1.48
C PHE A 56 -15.47 -11.61 -2.33
N ILE A 57 -16.47 -12.08 -3.10
CA ILE A 57 -16.36 -13.23 -3.98
C ILE A 57 -16.17 -12.79 -5.44
N ASN A 58 -15.34 -13.52 -6.21
CA ASN A 58 -15.20 -13.33 -7.65
C ASN A 58 -15.01 -14.66 -8.37
N GLN A 59 -15.97 -15.04 -9.21
CA GLN A 59 -15.93 -16.29 -9.98
C GLN A 59 -14.92 -16.28 -11.15
N ASN A 60 -14.48 -15.10 -11.59
CA ASN A 60 -13.48 -14.98 -12.65
C ASN A 60 -12.06 -15.29 -12.17
N SER A 61 -11.82 -15.14 -10.86
CA SER A 61 -10.50 -15.29 -10.26
C SER A 61 -10.30 -16.68 -9.65
N LYS A 62 -9.08 -17.20 -9.70
CA LYS A 62 -8.67 -18.38 -8.91
C LYS A 62 -8.64 -18.09 -7.42
N ILE A 63 -8.34 -16.84 -7.03
CA ILE A 63 -8.55 -16.35 -5.67
C ILE A 63 -10.04 -16.02 -5.56
N ARG A 64 -10.81 -17.02 -5.19
CA ARG A 64 -12.27 -16.98 -5.22
C ARG A 64 -12.84 -15.98 -4.21
N ILE A 65 -12.24 -15.91 -3.02
CA ILE A 65 -12.64 -14.94 -1.99
C ILE A 65 -11.41 -14.25 -1.45
N ARG A 66 -11.50 -12.92 -1.28
CA ARG A 66 -10.53 -12.12 -0.54
C ARG A 66 -11.19 -11.65 0.74
N MET A 67 -10.65 -12.09 1.87
CA MET A 67 -11.17 -11.79 3.20
C MET A 67 -10.91 -10.33 3.57
N MET A 68 -11.92 -9.61 4.02
CA MET A 68 -11.83 -8.24 4.52
C MET A 68 -11.84 -8.18 6.05
N THR A 69 -12.53 -9.13 6.69
CA THR A 69 -12.56 -9.26 8.15
C THR A 69 -12.70 -10.73 8.56
N ARG A 70 -12.17 -11.06 9.73
CA ARG A 70 -12.36 -12.38 10.38
C ARG A 70 -13.53 -12.44 11.33
N LYS A 71 -14.28 -11.36 11.45
CA LYS A 71 -15.50 -11.27 12.25
C LYS A 71 -16.68 -11.39 11.31
N ALA A 72 -17.43 -12.49 11.42
CA ALA A 72 -18.55 -12.78 10.52
C ALA A 72 -19.76 -11.86 10.76
N ASP A 73 -19.86 -11.25 11.93
CA ASP A 73 -20.88 -10.28 12.32
C ASP A 73 -20.52 -8.83 11.95
N GLN A 74 -19.28 -8.58 11.55
CA GLN A 74 -18.83 -7.23 11.21
C GLN A 74 -19.35 -6.78 9.84
N LEU A 75 -20.06 -5.67 9.80
CA LEU A 75 -20.50 -5.05 8.56
C LEU A 75 -19.32 -4.41 7.83
N ILE A 76 -19.32 -4.52 6.51
CA ILE A 76 -18.37 -3.84 5.61
C ILE A 76 -19.07 -2.57 5.11
N ASP A 77 -19.07 -1.55 5.95
CA ASP A 77 -19.69 -0.25 5.72
C ASP A 77 -18.64 0.88 5.70
N ASP A 78 -19.09 2.12 5.58
CA ASP A 78 -18.22 3.30 5.57
C ASP A 78 -17.40 3.43 6.86
N ASN A 79 -17.94 3.03 8.03
CA ASN A 79 -17.21 3.06 9.29
C ASN A 79 -16.10 2.02 9.32
N PHE A 80 -16.37 0.82 8.77
CA PHE A 80 -15.34 -0.21 8.59
C PHE A 80 -14.22 0.28 7.67
N LEU A 81 -14.56 0.85 6.52
CA LEU A 81 -13.57 1.37 5.57
C LEU A 81 -12.75 2.51 6.19
N ARG A 82 -13.40 3.45 6.88
CA ARG A 82 -12.73 4.55 7.61
C ARG A 82 -11.72 4.01 8.62
N MET A 83 -12.13 3.04 9.43
CA MET A 83 -11.24 2.41 10.40
C MET A 83 -10.00 1.78 9.72
N ARG A 84 -10.18 1.07 8.59
CA ARG A 84 -9.07 0.46 7.85
C ARG A 84 -8.11 1.51 7.29
N VAL A 85 -8.64 2.55 6.69
CA VAL A 85 -7.86 3.68 6.14
C VAL A 85 -7.10 4.41 7.25
N GLN A 86 -7.75 4.70 8.37
CA GLN A 86 -7.12 5.33 9.53
C GLN A 86 -5.97 4.46 10.08
N ASN A 87 -6.22 3.16 10.29
CA ASN A 87 -5.21 2.24 10.78
C ASN A 87 -4.01 2.14 9.83
N ALA A 88 -4.24 2.11 8.51
CA ALA A 88 -3.19 2.11 7.52
C ALA A 88 -2.31 3.37 7.62
N TRP A 89 -2.93 4.54 7.74
CA TRP A 89 -2.20 5.79 7.89
C TRP A 89 -1.42 5.86 9.22
N ASP A 90 -2.06 5.51 10.33
CA ASP A 90 -1.43 5.51 11.66
C ASP A 90 -0.23 4.56 11.72
N TYR A 91 -0.35 3.40 11.09
CA TYR A 91 0.77 2.46 10.96
C TYR A 91 1.96 3.09 10.20
N ARG A 92 1.72 3.82 9.10
CA ARG A 92 2.80 4.52 8.36
C ARG A 92 3.47 5.59 9.22
N LYS A 93 2.70 6.37 9.95
CA LYS A 93 3.25 7.35 10.91
C LYS A 93 4.18 6.67 11.93
N GLN A 94 3.75 5.55 12.49
CA GLN A 94 4.50 4.82 13.50
C GLN A 94 5.77 4.17 12.93
N VAL A 95 5.67 3.44 11.82
CA VAL A 95 6.82 2.72 11.21
C VAL A 95 7.86 3.69 10.68
N MET A 96 7.44 4.80 10.08
CA MET A 96 8.38 5.77 9.52
C MET A 96 8.97 6.72 10.58
N ALA A 97 8.34 6.84 11.76
CA ALA A 97 8.94 7.54 12.90
C ALA A 97 10.08 6.75 13.55
N GLY A 98 9.93 5.43 13.67
CA GLY A 98 10.91 4.55 14.32
C GLY A 98 12.19 4.28 13.50
N GLY A 99 12.23 4.68 12.24
CA GLY A 99 13.42 4.47 11.39
C GLY A 99 14.66 5.30 11.80
N ASN A 100 14.50 6.25 12.68
CA ASN A 100 15.61 7.10 13.18
C ASN A 100 16.24 6.60 14.49
N ASP A 101 15.55 5.79 15.30
CA ASP A 101 16.02 5.45 16.66
C ASP A 101 16.90 4.19 16.71
N ASN A 102 16.93 3.36 15.69
CA ASN A 102 17.71 2.10 15.69
C ASN A 102 19.13 2.22 15.09
N VAL A 103 19.63 3.42 14.85
CA VAL A 103 20.95 3.65 14.23
C VAL A 103 21.99 4.18 15.23
N SER A 104 21.59 4.47 16.46
CA SER A 104 22.48 5.01 17.51
C SER A 104 23.15 3.97 18.41
N ALA A 105 22.99 2.66 18.14
CA ALA A 105 23.51 1.61 19.04
C ALA A 105 24.62 0.73 18.42
N ALA A 106 25.49 1.29 17.59
CA ALA A 106 26.80 0.67 17.31
C ALA A 106 27.84 1.78 17.42
N GLY A 107 28.27 2.00 18.66
CA GLY A 107 29.29 2.97 18.97
C GLY A 107 30.65 2.53 18.47
N GLU A 108 31.38 3.47 17.93
CA GLU A 108 32.79 3.62 18.23
C GLU A 108 33.08 5.12 18.16
N THR A 109 33.55 5.65 19.26
CA THR A 109 34.08 6.99 19.42
C THR A 109 35.38 7.11 18.67
N ASP A 110 35.37 7.72 17.49
CA ASP A 110 36.58 8.27 16.89
C ASP A 110 36.67 9.75 17.25
N THR A 111 37.72 10.04 17.99
CA THR A 111 38.17 11.38 18.39
C THR A 111 38.75 12.08 17.17
N ALA A 112 37.95 12.71 16.37
CA ALA A 112 38.34 13.82 15.48
C ALA A 112 37.09 14.66 15.21
N GLY A 113 37.08 15.85 15.84
CA GLY A 113 35.98 16.79 15.69
C GLY A 113 35.89 17.37 14.29
N GLU A 114 35.08 16.79 13.47
CA GLU A 114 34.47 17.43 12.31
C GLU A 114 32.99 16.99 12.27
N ALA A 115 32.12 18.00 12.18
CA ALA A 115 30.67 17.82 12.13
C ALA A 115 30.29 16.76 11.10
N CYS A 116 29.87 15.58 11.58
CA CYS A 116 29.04 14.71 10.76
C CYS A 116 27.92 15.53 10.19
N VAL A 117 27.78 15.52 8.89
CA VAL A 117 26.61 16.10 8.20
C VAL A 117 25.39 15.67 8.98
N ALA A 118 24.74 16.66 9.63
CA ALA A 118 23.61 16.44 10.50
C ALA A 118 22.64 15.51 9.78
N GLY A 119 22.28 14.43 10.44
CA GLY A 119 21.45 13.39 9.85
C GLY A 119 20.21 13.99 9.26
N ILE A 120 20.03 13.71 8.00
CA ILE A 120 18.87 14.05 7.22
C ILE A 120 17.68 13.40 7.91
N GLY A 121 16.86 14.21 8.58
CA GLY A 121 15.75 13.75 9.40
C GLY A 121 15.80 14.15 10.88
N THR A 122 16.51 15.21 11.24
CA THR A 122 16.68 15.68 12.63
C THR A 122 15.45 16.37 13.26
N THR A 123 14.26 16.25 12.67
CA THR A 123 13.06 16.89 13.24
C THR A 123 12.20 15.96 14.09
N GLY A 124 12.58 14.69 14.28
CA GLY A 124 11.75 13.71 14.99
C GLY A 124 10.39 13.42 14.30
N ARG A 125 10.17 13.96 13.10
CA ARG A 125 8.96 13.73 12.32
C ARG A 125 9.19 12.64 11.26
N PRO A 126 8.21 11.74 11.06
CA PRO A 126 8.30 10.74 9.99
C PRO A 126 8.42 11.42 8.63
N ASP A 127 9.31 10.89 7.76
CA ASP A 127 9.35 11.30 6.35
C ASP A 127 8.19 10.66 5.57
N LEU A 128 7.07 11.36 5.57
CA LEU A 128 5.82 10.97 4.91
C LEU A 128 5.56 11.76 3.62
N ASN A 129 6.57 12.45 3.08
CA ASN A 129 6.42 13.19 1.83
C ASN A 129 6.03 12.23 0.69
N CYS A 130 6.70 11.08 0.59
CA CYS A 130 6.33 10.02 -0.34
C CYS A 130 6.36 8.66 0.36
N CYS A 131 5.25 7.92 0.26
CA CYS A 131 5.12 6.60 0.88
C CYS A 131 3.92 5.82 0.33
N ARG A 132 3.97 4.50 0.46
CA ARG A 132 2.80 3.64 0.26
C ARG A 132 1.90 3.74 1.47
N VAL A 133 0.72 4.35 1.30
CA VAL A 133 -0.25 4.56 2.39
C VAL A 133 -1.10 3.31 2.60
N ILE A 134 -1.58 2.68 1.52
CA ILE A 134 -2.36 1.45 1.59
C ILE A 134 -1.64 0.36 0.79
N PHE A 135 -1.48 -0.81 1.38
CA PHE A 135 -0.81 -1.96 0.76
C PHE A 135 -1.68 -3.23 0.83
N GLY A 136 -2.80 -3.21 0.14
CA GLY A 136 -3.64 -4.38 -0.09
C GLY A 136 -3.97 -5.18 1.15
N GLU A 137 -3.67 -6.46 1.11
CA GLU A 137 -3.93 -7.42 2.17
C GLU A 137 -3.20 -7.11 3.48
N ALA A 138 -2.05 -6.44 3.43
CA ALA A 138 -1.30 -6.04 4.62
C ALA A 138 -2.05 -5.02 5.49
N ASP A 139 -2.90 -4.20 4.85
CA ASP A 139 -3.77 -3.22 5.52
C ASP A 139 -5.23 -3.68 5.60
N PHE A 140 -5.49 -4.95 5.29
CA PHE A 140 -6.84 -5.55 5.26
C PHE A 140 -7.81 -4.82 4.30
N LEU A 141 -7.26 -4.29 3.21
CA LEU A 141 -7.97 -3.71 2.06
C LEU A 141 -7.52 -4.45 0.79
N PRO A 142 -7.88 -5.74 0.63
CA PRO A 142 -7.26 -6.63 -0.35
C PRO A 142 -7.46 -6.15 -1.79
N GLY A 143 -6.35 -6.11 -2.53
CA GLY A 143 -6.34 -5.79 -3.94
C GLY A 143 -6.39 -4.29 -4.29
N ILE A 144 -6.27 -3.38 -3.30
CA ILE A 144 -6.06 -1.95 -3.56
C ILE A 144 -4.71 -1.50 -2.98
N THR A 145 -3.99 -0.72 -3.74
CA THR A 145 -2.76 -0.05 -3.32
C THR A 145 -2.92 1.45 -3.51
N VAL A 146 -2.47 2.23 -2.53
CA VAL A 146 -2.45 3.70 -2.65
C VAL A 146 -1.10 4.23 -2.25
N ASP A 147 -0.43 4.87 -3.21
CA ASP A 147 0.84 5.55 -3.02
C ASP A 147 0.62 7.07 -2.93
N LYS A 148 1.31 7.71 -2.01
CA LYS A 148 1.30 9.16 -1.82
C LYS A 148 2.61 9.75 -2.34
N TYR A 149 2.51 10.74 -3.19
CA TYR A 149 3.59 11.56 -3.73
C TYR A 149 3.29 13.02 -3.41
N ALA A 150 3.97 13.59 -2.42
CA ALA A 150 3.70 14.91 -1.88
C ALA A 150 2.21 15.12 -1.57
N ASP A 151 1.49 15.86 -2.39
CA ASP A 151 0.07 16.18 -2.29
C ASP A 151 -0.82 15.44 -3.31
N VAL A 152 -0.29 14.38 -3.92
CA VAL A 152 -0.99 13.55 -4.91
C VAL A 152 -1.09 12.11 -4.42
N LEU A 153 -2.23 11.47 -4.67
CA LEU A 153 -2.42 10.02 -4.47
C LEU A 153 -2.42 9.31 -5.82
N VAL A 154 -1.76 8.16 -5.89
CA VAL A 154 -1.85 7.23 -7.01
C VAL A 154 -2.47 5.93 -6.53
N VAL A 155 -3.56 5.53 -7.17
CA VAL A 155 -4.38 4.38 -6.78
C VAL A 155 -4.23 3.28 -7.81
N GLU A 156 -3.96 2.07 -7.36
CA GLU A 156 -4.04 0.85 -8.16
C GLU A 156 -5.06 -0.09 -7.52
N CYS A 157 -6.11 -0.45 -8.25
CA CYS A 157 -7.11 -1.42 -7.82
C CYS A 157 -7.08 -2.63 -8.74
N LEU A 158 -6.73 -3.80 -8.20
CA LEU A 158 -6.56 -5.04 -8.97
C LEU A 158 -7.67 -6.07 -8.74
N ALA A 159 -8.49 -5.91 -7.69
CA ALA A 159 -9.52 -6.88 -7.32
C ALA A 159 -10.94 -6.34 -7.58
N LEU A 160 -11.77 -7.16 -8.21
CA LEU A 160 -13.12 -6.76 -8.63
C LEU A 160 -13.99 -6.31 -7.45
N GLY A 161 -13.98 -7.03 -6.34
CA GLY A 161 -14.79 -6.63 -5.18
C GLY A 161 -14.33 -5.34 -4.52
N MET A 162 -13.06 -4.96 -4.68
CA MET A 162 -12.53 -3.70 -4.15
C MET A 162 -12.87 -2.50 -5.06
N GLU A 163 -13.12 -2.75 -6.34
CA GLU A 163 -13.47 -1.70 -7.32
C GLU A 163 -14.66 -0.86 -6.86
N GLN A 164 -15.67 -1.49 -6.25
CA GLN A 164 -16.86 -0.79 -5.74
C GLN A 164 -16.56 0.15 -4.57
N PHE A 165 -15.50 -0.13 -3.80
CA PHE A 165 -15.11 0.68 -2.64
C PHE A 165 -14.03 1.71 -2.94
N LYS A 166 -13.41 1.63 -4.12
CA LYS A 166 -12.24 2.44 -4.50
C LYS A 166 -12.44 3.94 -4.27
N VAL A 167 -13.51 4.50 -4.81
CA VAL A 167 -13.78 5.94 -4.70
C VAL A 167 -14.01 6.33 -3.24
N LYS A 168 -14.78 5.56 -2.50
CA LYS A 168 -15.04 5.79 -1.08
C LYS A 168 -13.75 5.72 -0.25
N ILE A 169 -12.88 4.75 -0.50
CA ILE A 169 -11.57 4.63 0.17
C ILE A 169 -10.71 5.88 -0.09
N VAL A 170 -10.70 6.38 -1.32
CA VAL A 170 -9.98 7.61 -1.68
C VAL A 170 -10.53 8.82 -0.94
N GLU A 171 -11.85 8.99 -0.88
CA GLU A 171 -12.51 10.08 -0.14
C GLU A 171 -12.13 10.03 1.35
N LEU A 172 -12.30 8.85 1.96
CA LEU A 172 -11.96 8.64 3.37
C LEU A 172 -10.47 8.89 3.65
N LEU A 173 -9.59 8.47 2.74
CA LEU A 173 -8.15 8.71 2.89
C LEU A 173 -7.83 10.20 2.81
N LYS A 174 -8.46 10.95 1.90
CA LYS A 174 -8.29 12.42 1.83
C LYS A 174 -8.72 13.09 3.14
N GLU A 175 -9.84 12.67 3.73
CA GLU A 175 -10.31 13.18 5.01
C GLU A 175 -9.33 12.86 6.16
N VAL A 176 -8.82 11.63 6.22
CA VAL A 176 -7.85 11.19 7.23
C VAL A 176 -6.54 11.97 7.11
N LEU A 177 -6.04 12.18 5.90
CA LEU A 177 -4.83 12.96 5.65
C LEU A 177 -5.03 14.45 5.98
N ALA A 178 -6.19 15.01 5.65
CA ALA A 178 -6.54 16.40 5.95
C ALA A 178 -6.59 16.66 7.46
N ALA A 179 -7.03 15.70 8.28
CA ALA A 179 -7.00 15.80 9.74
C ALA A 179 -5.58 15.96 10.30
N ASP A 180 -4.57 15.42 9.59
CA ASP A 180 -3.14 15.61 9.93
C ASP A 180 -2.50 16.79 9.15
N GLY A 181 -3.30 17.67 8.55
CA GLY A 181 -2.85 18.87 7.83
C GLY A 181 -2.30 18.60 6.42
N ILE A 182 -2.53 17.41 5.88
CA ILE A 182 -2.07 17.02 4.54
C ILE A 182 -3.23 17.14 3.55
N ASN A 183 -3.20 18.18 2.72
CA ASN A 183 -4.23 18.42 1.71
C ASN A 183 -3.82 17.76 0.38
N ILE A 184 -4.65 16.88 -0.14
CA ILE A 184 -4.44 16.18 -1.41
C ILE A 184 -5.08 16.99 -2.55
N ARG A 185 -4.25 17.49 -3.49
CA ARG A 185 -4.69 18.25 -4.66
C ARG A 185 -5.28 17.39 -5.77
N GLY A 186 -4.83 16.14 -5.88
CA GLY A 186 -5.27 15.28 -6.97
C GLY A 186 -5.08 13.79 -6.72
N VAL A 187 -5.82 13.00 -7.48
CA VAL A 187 -5.76 11.53 -7.43
C VAL A 187 -5.69 10.98 -8.85
N TYR A 188 -4.72 10.11 -9.11
CA TYR A 188 -4.54 9.44 -10.39
C TYR A 188 -4.69 7.92 -10.24
N GLU A 189 -5.40 7.29 -11.15
CA GLU A 189 -5.58 5.84 -11.16
C GLU A 189 -4.61 5.18 -12.13
N ARG A 190 -3.88 4.17 -11.64
CA ARG A 190 -2.95 3.32 -12.39
C ARG A 190 -3.37 1.85 -12.30
N SER A 191 -4.64 1.59 -12.60
CA SER A 191 -5.23 0.24 -12.64
C SER A 191 -5.09 -0.38 -14.04
N ASP A 192 -3.92 -0.27 -14.66
CA ASP A 192 -3.63 -0.71 -16.03
C ASP A 192 -2.82 -2.02 -16.10
N ALA A 193 -2.61 -2.69 -14.98
CA ALA A 193 -1.94 -3.98 -14.90
C ALA A 193 -2.72 -5.12 -15.58
N ASN A 194 -1.98 -6.11 -16.11
CA ASN A 194 -2.58 -7.26 -16.80
C ASN A 194 -3.39 -8.18 -15.87
N GLU A 195 -3.09 -8.14 -14.59
CA GLU A 195 -3.74 -8.90 -13.52
C GLU A 195 -5.25 -8.61 -13.45
N ARG A 196 -5.68 -7.40 -13.77
CA ARG A 196 -7.10 -7.01 -13.81
C ARG A 196 -7.94 -7.87 -14.76
N LYS A 197 -7.35 -8.32 -15.87
CA LYS A 197 -8.05 -9.23 -16.81
C LYS A 197 -8.44 -10.55 -16.17
N LYS A 198 -7.63 -11.06 -15.24
CA LYS A 198 -7.91 -12.30 -14.49
C LYS A 198 -9.05 -12.14 -13.49
N GLU A 199 -9.28 -10.90 -13.05
CA GLU A 199 -10.38 -10.52 -12.17
C GLU A 199 -11.67 -10.18 -12.95
N GLY A 200 -11.62 -10.15 -14.29
CA GLY A 200 -12.74 -9.74 -15.14
C GLY A 200 -12.91 -8.21 -15.25
N LEU A 201 -11.85 -7.45 -14.94
CA LEU A 201 -11.86 -5.99 -14.96
C LEU A 201 -11.16 -5.43 -16.21
N PRO A 202 -11.65 -4.33 -16.78
CA PRO A 202 -10.93 -3.58 -17.80
C PRO A 202 -9.71 -2.88 -17.19
N LYS A 203 -8.72 -2.56 -18.01
CA LYS A 203 -7.65 -1.64 -17.63
C LYS A 203 -8.22 -0.22 -17.50
N VAL A 204 -7.81 0.47 -16.44
CA VAL A 204 -8.18 1.87 -16.20
C VAL A 204 -6.94 2.67 -15.88
N LYS A 205 -6.82 3.85 -16.51
CA LYS A 205 -5.77 4.83 -16.26
C LYS A 205 -6.38 6.22 -16.45
N GLY A 206 -6.18 7.12 -15.47
CA GLY A 206 -6.73 8.47 -15.56
C GLY A 206 -6.96 9.13 -14.19
N PHE A 207 -7.55 10.30 -14.22
CA PHE A 207 -7.85 11.08 -13.02
C PHE A 207 -9.08 10.54 -12.28
N ILE A 208 -9.02 10.53 -10.95
CA ILE A 208 -10.21 10.38 -10.09
C ILE A 208 -10.56 11.78 -9.58
N GLY A 209 -11.54 12.42 -10.20
CA GLY A 209 -11.93 13.81 -9.94
C GLY A 209 -11.29 14.80 -10.92
N ALA A 210 -10.84 15.95 -10.43
CA ALA A 210 -10.27 17.01 -11.26
C ALA A 210 -8.89 16.63 -11.81
N GLU A 211 -8.59 17.10 -13.03
CA GLU A 211 -7.27 16.97 -13.65
C GLU A 211 -6.23 17.87 -12.94
N PHE A 212 -4.97 17.44 -12.96
CA PHE A 212 -3.85 18.17 -12.41
C PHE A 212 -2.56 17.86 -13.18
N ASP A 213 -1.48 18.61 -12.95
CA ASP A 213 -0.17 18.28 -13.50
C ASP A 213 0.37 16.98 -12.89
N THR A 214 0.56 15.97 -13.73
CA THR A 214 1.01 14.62 -13.34
C THR A 214 2.50 14.55 -13.01
N ASN A 215 3.28 15.61 -13.28
CA ASN A 215 4.64 15.74 -12.79
C ASN A 215 4.62 16.29 -11.36
N VAL A 216 5.03 15.48 -10.41
CA VAL A 216 4.94 15.76 -8.99
C VAL A 216 6.35 15.83 -8.39
N GLU A 217 6.69 16.96 -7.80
CA GLU A 217 7.93 17.07 -7.05
C GLU A 217 7.77 16.39 -5.69
N ILE A 218 8.69 15.47 -5.39
CA ILE A 218 8.79 14.79 -4.09
C ILE A 218 10.16 15.03 -3.47
N VAL A 219 10.22 14.92 -2.15
CA VAL A 219 11.46 14.94 -1.39
C VAL A 219 11.61 13.62 -0.66
N GLU A 220 12.71 12.91 -0.92
CA GLU A 220 13.06 11.68 -0.22
C GLU A 220 14.54 11.71 0.15
N ASN A 221 14.87 11.47 1.41
CA ASN A 221 16.24 11.47 1.90
C ASN A 221 17.00 12.78 1.57
N ALA A 222 16.29 13.93 1.60
CA ALA A 222 16.74 15.28 1.20
C ALA A 222 17.14 15.41 -0.28
N VAL A 223 16.78 14.45 -1.13
CA VAL A 223 16.91 14.53 -2.59
C VAL A 223 15.55 14.86 -3.19
N HIS A 224 15.54 15.84 -4.09
CA HIS A 224 14.36 16.22 -4.84
C HIS A 224 14.24 15.39 -6.13
N TYR A 225 13.06 14.87 -6.40
CA TYR A 225 12.75 14.12 -7.61
C TYR A 225 11.49 14.66 -8.25
N MET A 226 11.48 14.71 -9.59
CA MET A 226 10.26 14.93 -10.36
C MET A 226 9.70 13.57 -10.78
N VAL A 227 8.54 13.21 -10.25
CA VAL A 227 7.87 11.93 -10.50
C VAL A 227 6.73 12.14 -11.48
N ASP A 228 6.74 11.44 -12.60
CA ASP A 228 5.60 11.35 -13.51
C ASP A 228 4.67 10.22 -13.03
N VAL A 229 3.56 10.59 -12.39
CA VAL A 229 2.60 9.62 -11.86
C VAL A 229 1.76 8.98 -12.97
N GLU A 230 1.69 9.59 -14.12
CA GLU A 230 1.00 9.06 -15.29
C GLU A 230 1.82 8.00 -16.01
N ASN A 231 3.08 8.30 -16.39
CA ASN A 231 3.86 7.45 -17.29
C ASN A 231 5.07 6.79 -16.62
N GLY A 232 5.36 7.14 -15.36
CA GLY A 232 6.43 6.54 -14.58
C GLY A 232 6.22 5.04 -14.33
N GLN A 233 7.28 4.33 -13.99
CA GLN A 233 7.23 2.90 -13.67
C GLN A 233 6.43 2.66 -12.40
N LYS A 234 5.74 1.51 -12.30
CA LYS A 234 4.81 1.19 -11.22
C LYS A 234 3.74 2.29 -11.11
N THR A 235 3.63 2.91 -9.95
CA THR A 235 2.77 4.07 -9.68
C THR A 235 3.46 5.42 -9.90
N GLY A 236 4.71 5.41 -10.40
CA GLY A 236 5.53 6.59 -10.69
C GLY A 236 6.97 6.50 -10.17
N PHE A 237 7.20 5.86 -9.01
CA PHE A 237 8.48 5.79 -8.34
C PHE A 237 8.64 4.50 -7.53
N PHE A 238 9.89 4.08 -7.25
CA PHE A 238 10.20 2.89 -6.46
C PHE A 238 10.27 3.21 -4.96
N LEU A 239 9.11 3.39 -4.33
CA LEU A 239 8.99 3.75 -2.91
C LEU A 239 9.60 2.69 -1.96
N ASP A 240 9.61 1.43 -2.39
CA ASP A 240 10.19 0.29 -1.65
C ASP A 240 11.72 0.41 -1.45
N GLN A 241 12.40 1.22 -2.27
CA GLN A 241 13.85 1.41 -2.22
C GLN A 241 14.31 2.57 -1.31
N LYS A 242 13.40 3.29 -0.65
CA LYS A 242 13.70 4.48 0.16
C LYS A 242 14.84 4.25 1.17
N TYR A 243 14.72 3.20 1.96
CA TYR A 243 15.72 2.89 2.99
C TYR A 243 17.02 2.32 2.42
N ASN A 244 16.97 1.63 1.29
CA ASN A 244 18.17 1.19 0.57
C ASN A 244 18.95 2.39 0.02
N ARG A 245 18.26 3.38 -0.52
CA ARG A 245 18.87 4.64 -0.97
C ARG A 245 19.49 5.40 0.20
N LEU A 246 18.79 5.48 1.35
CA LEU A 246 19.32 6.10 2.57
C LEU A 246 20.56 5.36 3.09
N ALA A 247 20.58 4.04 3.05
CA ALA A 247 21.73 3.22 3.47
C ALA A 247 22.99 3.51 2.61
N MET A 248 22.81 3.77 1.30
CA MET A 248 23.90 4.14 0.42
C MET A 248 24.64 5.41 0.87
N GLN A 249 23.93 6.38 1.40
CA GLN A 249 24.53 7.65 1.88
C GLN A 249 25.63 7.38 2.92
N ARG A 250 25.50 6.35 3.76
CA ARG A 250 26.45 6.05 4.84
C ARG A 250 27.79 5.51 4.33
N ILE A 251 27.80 4.85 3.18
CA ILE A 251 28.97 4.14 2.65
C ILE A 251 29.65 4.86 1.47
N CYS A 252 29.01 5.90 0.91
CA CYS A 252 29.49 6.54 -0.33
C CYS A 252 30.44 7.72 -0.12
N LYS A 253 30.55 8.29 1.10
CA LYS A 253 31.40 9.47 1.36
C LYS A 253 32.83 9.25 0.87
N GLY A 254 33.29 10.10 -0.05
CA GLY A 254 34.63 10.03 -0.64
C GLY A 254 34.91 8.83 -1.58
N LYS A 255 33.90 8.02 -1.87
CA LYS A 255 34.04 6.85 -2.78
C LYS A 255 33.68 7.23 -4.20
N ARG A 256 34.26 6.51 -5.18
CA ARG A 256 33.77 6.50 -6.56
C ARG A 256 32.61 5.52 -6.64
N VAL A 257 31.48 6.01 -7.17
CA VAL A 257 30.23 5.25 -7.26
C VAL A 257 29.85 5.06 -8.72
N LEU A 258 29.54 3.83 -9.08
CA LEU A 258 28.95 3.48 -10.37
C LEU A 258 27.53 2.98 -10.13
N ASP A 259 26.55 3.70 -10.66
CA ASP A 259 25.14 3.30 -10.65
C ASP A 259 24.78 2.63 -11.98
N CYS A 260 24.56 1.32 -11.95
CA CYS A 260 24.16 0.54 -13.10
C CYS A 260 22.63 0.39 -13.09
N PHE A 261 22.00 0.54 -14.27
CA PHE A 261 20.54 0.53 -14.42
C PHE A 261 19.84 1.64 -13.63
N THR A 262 20.41 2.82 -13.71
CA THR A 262 20.21 3.99 -12.85
C THR A 262 18.76 4.50 -12.77
N HIS A 263 17.89 4.18 -13.76
CA HIS A 263 16.52 4.70 -13.89
C HIS A 263 16.52 6.24 -13.81
N MET A 264 15.98 6.83 -12.74
CA MET A 264 15.99 8.28 -12.48
C MET A 264 17.27 8.75 -11.74
N GLY A 265 18.30 7.95 -11.67
CA GLY A 265 19.53 8.29 -10.92
C GLY A 265 19.38 8.27 -9.40
N THR A 266 18.37 7.60 -8.87
CA THR A 266 17.98 7.73 -7.47
C THR A 266 19.06 7.27 -6.49
N PHE A 267 19.80 6.22 -6.82
CA PHE A 267 20.96 5.77 -6.01
C PHE A 267 22.15 6.70 -6.18
N ALA A 268 22.45 7.10 -7.42
CA ALA A 268 23.55 8.02 -7.70
C ALA A 268 23.37 9.38 -7.01
N LEU A 269 22.15 9.94 -7.02
CA LEU A 269 21.84 11.20 -6.36
C LEU A 269 21.98 11.10 -4.83
N ASN A 270 21.53 9.99 -4.21
CA ASN A 270 21.75 9.75 -2.79
C ASN A 270 23.23 9.58 -2.45
N ALA A 271 24.03 8.92 -3.32
CA ALA A 271 25.47 8.83 -3.15
C ALA A 271 26.13 10.20 -3.28
N GLY A 272 25.76 11.00 -4.29
CA GLY A 272 26.30 12.33 -4.54
C GLY A 272 26.08 13.30 -3.38
N ILE A 273 24.86 13.34 -2.80
CA ILE A 273 24.54 14.19 -1.66
C ILE A 273 25.37 13.84 -0.40
N ALA A 274 25.78 12.56 -0.30
CA ALA A 274 26.63 12.07 0.77
C ALA A 274 28.15 12.26 0.49
N GLY A 275 28.53 12.95 -0.60
CA GLY A 275 29.91 13.19 -1.00
C GLY A 275 30.57 12.03 -1.76
N GLY A 276 29.80 11.15 -2.38
CA GLY A 276 30.26 10.22 -3.43
C GLY A 276 30.67 10.96 -4.71
N LYS A 277 31.54 10.35 -5.50
CA LYS A 277 32.08 10.90 -6.74
C LYS A 277 31.80 9.96 -7.90
#